data_793a5a5c9de5626ceeecbe29dfcff856
#
_entry.id   793a5a5c9de5626ceeecbe29dfcff856
#
_cell.length_a   1.000
_cell.length_b   1.000
_cell.length_c   1.000
_cell.angle_alpha   90.00
_cell.angle_beta   90.00
_cell.angle_gamma   90.00
#
_symmetry.space_group_name_H-M   'P 1'
#
loop_
_entity.id
_entity.type
_entity.pdbx_description
1 polymer ?
#
loop_
_entity_poly.entity_id
_entity_poly.type
_entity_poly.pdbx_seq_one_letter_code
_entity_poly.pdbx_strand_id
1 'polypeptide(L)'
;GMFVKGYPLLNLWDNWQSATFNYGEYFTAQHFIPVFFITVACGILSGFHSTQTAIISRTMKSEKQGRMTFYNMMILEGFIAMIWAAAAMGVYNLGLQEVNASLATGTVGIICRDLLGPVGGIIALLGVIVLPITSGDTALRSLRLSVSESLHIDQSSKAKRLGLSAIIFALVAVILVFAKSSPSGFNTLWRYFAWSNQTLSLFAFLGISVWMFENSKAKWVWIPLIPGAWYTFVTVTFIANAQIGFHIPWTPAYIIGVCAAVAYVGIVVWYGKKRAARLQKL
;
A
#
# COMPACT_ATOMS: atom_id res chain seq x y z
N GLY A 1 -24.59 -9.88 -2.60
CA GLY A 1 -25.26 -8.64 -3.03
C GLY A 1 -25.08 -8.40 -4.52
N MET A 2 -23.85 -8.32 -5.04
CA MET A 2 -23.57 -7.98 -6.45
C MET A 2 -24.30 -8.87 -7.45
N PHE A 3 -24.23 -10.19 -7.32
CA PHE A 3 -24.94 -11.13 -8.21
C PHE A 3 -26.48 -11.00 -8.14
N VAL A 4 -27.01 -10.74 -6.95
CA VAL A 4 -28.47 -10.57 -6.75
C VAL A 4 -28.97 -9.27 -7.37
N LYS A 5 -28.17 -8.22 -7.33
CA LYS A 5 -28.46 -6.90 -7.90
C LYS A 5 -28.09 -6.77 -9.39
N GLY A 6 -27.50 -7.80 -9.99
CA GLY A 6 -27.09 -7.77 -11.38
C GLY A 6 -25.92 -6.83 -11.67
N TYR A 7 -25.04 -6.58 -10.71
CA TYR A 7 -23.82 -5.80 -10.95
C TYR A 7 -22.98 -6.49 -12.02
N PRO A 8 -22.59 -5.80 -13.09
CA PRO A 8 -21.71 -6.38 -14.08
C PRO A 8 -20.33 -6.64 -13.44
N LEU A 9 -19.82 -7.84 -13.65
CA LEU A 9 -18.42 -8.15 -13.32
C LEU A 9 -17.57 -7.71 -14.51
N LEU A 10 -17.12 -6.47 -14.44
CA LEU A 10 -16.22 -5.91 -15.45
C LEU A 10 -14.80 -6.36 -15.16
N ASN A 11 -14.05 -6.64 -16.21
CA ASN A 11 -12.61 -6.81 -16.12
C ASN A 11 -11.90 -5.74 -16.96
N LEU A 12 -10.61 -5.60 -16.77
CA LEU A 12 -9.82 -4.64 -17.54
C LEU A 12 -9.87 -4.92 -19.05
N TRP A 13 -10.05 -6.18 -19.44
CA TRP A 13 -10.05 -6.63 -20.82
C TRP A 13 -11.33 -6.26 -21.57
N ASP A 14 -12.51 -6.28 -20.90
CA ASP A 14 -13.78 -5.94 -21.54
C ASP A 14 -13.83 -4.47 -21.94
N ASN A 15 -13.30 -3.60 -21.11
CA ASN A 15 -13.13 -2.18 -21.45
C ASN A 15 -12.14 -1.97 -22.60
N TRP A 16 -11.23 -2.89 -22.80
CA TRP A 16 -10.24 -2.85 -23.85
C TRP A 16 -10.80 -3.25 -25.22
N GLN A 17 -11.88 -3.97 -25.27
CA GLN A 17 -12.53 -4.43 -26.51
C GLN A 17 -13.63 -3.50 -27.00
N SER A 18 -13.99 -2.46 -26.24
CA SER A 18 -14.95 -1.48 -26.71
C SER A 18 -14.38 -0.72 -27.91
N ALA A 19 -15.20 -0.48 -28.94
CA ALA A 19 -14.81 0.22 -30.18
C ALA A 19 -14.27 1.64 -29.93
N THR A 20 -14.53 2.19 -28.75
CA THR A 20 -14.06 3.51 -28.30
C THR A 20 -12.76 3.47 -27.51
N PHE A 21 -12.23 2.28 -27.20
CA PHE A 21 -11.06 2.11 -26.37
C PHE A 21 -9.82 1.77 -27.20
N ASN A 22 -8.88 2.71 -27.27
CA ASN A 22 -7.62 2.52 -27.96
C ASN A 22 -6.52 2.09 -26.95
N TYR A 23 -6.06 0.86 -27.05
CA TYR A 23 -5.00 0.29 -26.22
C TYR A 23 -3.73 1.12 -26.15
N GLY A 24 -3.22 1.49 -27.31
CA GLY A 24 -2.00 2.27 -27.37
C GLY A 24 -2.15 3.60 -26.67
N GLU A 25 -3.29 4.24 -26.82
CA GLU A 25 -3.58 5.52 -26.20
C GLU A 25 -3.80 5.41 -24.68
N TYR A 26 -4.48 4.36 -24.21
CA TYR A 26 -4.67 4.15 -22.79
C TYR A 26 -3.35 3.88 -22.05
N PHE A 27 -2.53 2.97 -22.56
CA PHE A 27 -1.24 2.66 -21.92
C PHE A 27 -0.23 3.79 -21.99
N THR A 28 -0.24 4.54 -23.09
CA THR A 28 0.69 5.66 -23.29
C THR A 28 0.19 6.95 -22.68
N ALA A 29 -1.05 7.34 -22.92
CA ALA A 29 -1.59 8.61 -22.43
C ALA A 29 -1.91 8.60 -20.92
N GLN A 30 -2.39 7.46 -20.38
CA GLN A 30 -2.70 7.34 -18.95
C GLN A 30 -1.51 6.83 -18.13
N HIS A 31 -0.40 6.45 -18.77
CA HIS A 31 0.78 5.91 -18.08
C HIS A 31 0.42 4.83 -17.06
N PHE A 32 -0.35 3.85 -17.53
CA PHE A 32 -1.02 2.84 -16.72
C PHE A 32 -0.09 2.18 -15.69
N ILE A 33 1.10 1.74 -16.10
CA ILE A 33 1.98 0.95 -15.22
C ILE A 33 2.30 1.70 -13.91
N PRO A 34 2.93 2.90 -13.91
CA PRO A 34 3.28 3.54 -12.65
C PRO A 34 2.05 3.99 -11.86
N VAL A 35 0.96 4.41 -12.52
CA VAL A 35 -0.24 4.91 -11.84
C VAL A 35 -1.04 3.78 -11.22
N PHE A 36 -1.30 2.70 -11.97
CA PHE A 36 -2.06 1.55 -11.48
C PHE A 36 -1.38 0.88 -10.29
N PHE A 37 -0.08 0.55 -10.40
CA PHE A 37 0.61 -0.16 -9.34
C PHE A 37 0.82 0.67 -8.07
N ILE A 38 0.77 1.99 -8.15
CA ILE A 38 0.73 2.84 -6.95
C ILE A 38 -0.66 2.79 -6.30
N THR A 39 -1.73 2.78 -7.08
CA THR A 39 -3.10 2.82 -6.54
C THR A 39 -3.55 1.53 -5.89
N VAL A 40 -3.02 0.37 -6.30
CA VAL A 40 -3.34 -0.94 -5.71
C VAL A 40 -2.57 -1.23 -4.41
N ALA A 41 -2.23 -0.18 -3.68
CA ALA A 41 -1.60 -0.29 -2.36
C ALA A 41 -2.48 -1.06 -1.38
N CYS A 42 -1.87 -1.81 -0.47
CA CYS A 42 -2.45 -2.72 0.52
C CYS A 42 -3.03 -4.02 -0.04
N GLY A 43 -3.88 -3.99 -1.05
CA GLY A 43 -4.54 -5.20 -1.58
C GLY A 43 -3.60 -6.18 -2.30
N ILE A 44 -2.53 -5.68 -2.91
CA ILE A 44 -1.53 -6.51 -3.62
C ILE A 44 -0.20 -6.46 -2.88
N LEU A 45 0.28 -5.27 -2.51
CA LEU A 45 1.54 -5.07 -1.82
C LEU A 45 1.39 -3.95 -0.80
N SER A 46 1.81 -4.20 0.45
CA SER A 46 1.76 -3.22 1.51
C SER A 46 3.07 -3.17 2.31
N GLY A 47 3.79 -2.09 2.16
CA GLY A 47 4.94 -1.78 3.01
C GLY A 47 4.53 -1.51 4.45
N PHE A 48 3.30 -1.06 4.66
CA PHE A 48 2.73 -0.85 5.97
C PHE A 48 2.63 -2.15 6.80
N HIS A 49 2.28 -3.27 6.18
CA HIS A 49 2.31 -4.58 6.83
C HIS A 49 3.71 -4.98 7.30
N SER A 50 4.76 -4.56 6.59
CA SER A 50 6.13 -4.85 7.03
C SER A 50 6.47 -4.18 8.36
N THR A 51 5.95 -2.99 8.63
CA THR A 51 6.16 -2.30 9.92
C THR A 51 5.40 -2.95 11.06
N GLN A 52 4.26 -3.56 10.78
CA GLN A 52 3.45 -4.28 11.77
C GLN A 52 3.99 -5.68 12.07
N THR A 53 4.64 -6.31 11.11
CA THR A 53 5.18 -7.69 11.22
C THR A 53 6.06 -7.86 12.45
N ALA A 54 6.90 -6.88 12.76
CA ALA A 54 7.78 -6.92 13.94
C ALA A 54 7.01 -6.98 15.26
N ILE A 55 5.84 -6.34 15.35
CA ILE A 55 4.99 -6.36 16.54
C ILE A 55 4.22 -7.67 16.62
N ILE A 56 3.62 -8.08 15.51
CA ILE A 56 2.79 -9.28 15.44
C ILE A 56 3.62 -10.54 15.68
N SER A 57 4.82 -10.64 15.13
CA SER A 57 5.72 -11.78 15.33
C SER A 57 6.08 -12.01 16.81
N ARG A 58 6.19 -10.94 17.59
CA ARG A 58 6.45 -11.02 19.03
C ARG A 58 5.25 -11.49 19.85
N THR A 59 4.04 -11.42 19.32
CA THR A 59 2.79 -11.82 19.99
C THR A 59 2.33 -13.22 19.62
N MET A 60 2.92 -13.81 18.59
CA MET A 60 2.60 -15.19 18.18
C MET A 60 3.06 -16.21 19.21
N LYS A 61 2.22 -17.21 19.49
CA LYS A 61 2.54 -18.31 20.42
C LYS A 61 3.52 -19.33 19.82
N SER A 62 3.57 -19.44 18.51
CA SER A 62 4.38 -20.43 17.80
C SER A 62 4.67 -19.96 16.39
N GLU A 63 5.86 -20.25 15.88
CA GLU A 63 6.28 -19.99 14.51
C GLU A 63 5.38 -20.70 13.46
N LYS A 64 4.76 -21.84 13.84
CA LYS A 64 3.80 -22.56 12.99
C LYS A 64 2.58 -21.70 12.60
N GLN A 65 2.22 -20.72 13.42
CA GLN A 65 1.13 -19.78 13.14
C GLN A 65 1.49 -18.75 12.06
N GLY A 66 2.77 -18.58 11.74
CA GLY A 66 3.23 -17.56 10.80
C GLY A 66 2.57 -17.65 9.42
N ARG A 67 2.40 -18.86 8.89
CA ARG A 67 1.71 -19.06 7.61
C ARG A 67 0.25 -18.57 7.65
N MET A 68 -0.47 -18.88 8.72
CA MET A 68 -1.86 -18.42 8.87
C MET A 68 -1.93 -16.91 9.06
N THR A 69 -1.11 -16.39 9.96
CA THR A 69 -1.13 -14.98 10.39
C THR A 69 -0.67 -14.02 9.29
N PHE A 70 0.36 -14.37 8.53
CA PHE A 70 0.93 -13.46 7.51
C PHE A 70 0.45 -13.81 6.11
N TYR A 71 0.69 -15.05 5.66
CA TYR A 71 0.43 -15.44 4.27
C TYR A 71 -1.07 -15.56 3.96
N ASN A 72 -1.80 -16.37 4.75
CA ASN A 72 -3.22 -16.62 4.46
C ASN A 72 -4.07 -15.36 4.64
N MET A 73 -3.75 -14.52 5.63
CA MET A 73 -4.46 -13.25 5.85
C MET A 73 -4.23 -12.27 4.70
N MET A 74 -3.04 -12.19 4.13
CA MET A 74 -2.78 -11.35 2.95
C MET A 74 -3.53 -11.82 1.71
N ILE A 75 -3.67 -13.13 1.51
CA ILE A 75 -4.51 -13.67 0.43
C ILE A 75 -5.97 -13.26 0.65
N LEU A 76 -6.49 -13.41 1.87
CA LEU A 76 -7.86 -13.01 2.20
C LEU A 76 -8.07 -11.51 1.99
N GLU A 77 -7.12 -10.68 2.39
CA GLU A 77 -7.17 -9.23 2.15
C GLU A 77 -7.22 -8.91 0.66
N GLY A 78 -6.40 -9.58 -0.16
CA GLY A 78 -6.41 -9.43 -1.62
C GLY A 78 -7.77 -9.78 -2.24
N PHE A 79 -8.41 -10.86 -1.79
CA PHE A 79 -9.78 -11.22 -2.22
C PHE A 79 -10.79 -10.15 -1.85
N ILE A 80 -10.76 -9.64 -0.63
CA ILE A 80 -11.66 -8.57 -0.18
C ILE A 80 -11.43 -7.30 -1.01
N ALA A 81 -10.18 -6.93 -1.26
CA ALA A 81 -9.84 -5.78 -2.10
C ALA A 81 -10.39 -5.93 -3.53
N MET A 82 -10.29 -7.12 -4.13
CA MET A 82 -10.87 -7.38 -5.46
C MET A 82 -12.40 -7.29 -5.47
N ILE A 83 -13.08 -7.74 -4.41
CA ILE A 83 -14.54 -7.59 -4.28
C ILE A 83 -14.92 -6.11 -4.23
N TRP A 84 -14.19 -5.29 -3.48
CA TRP A 84 -14.42 -3.84 -3.44
C TRP A 84 -14.14 -3.17 -4.78
N ALA A 85 -13.08 -3.56 -5.48
CA ALA A 85 -12.79 -3.04 -6.82
C ALA A 85 -13.90 -3.38 -7.82
N ALA A 86 -14.37 -4.63 -7.83
CA ALA A 86 -15.47 -5.06 -8.68
C ALA A 86 -16.78 -4.31 -8.37
N ALA A 87 -17.07 -4.10 -7.08
CA ALA A 87 -18.25 -3.35 -6.65
C ALA A 87 -18.16 -1.87 -7.05
N ALA A 88 -16.99 -1.25 -6.95
CA ALA A 88 -16.76 0.13 -7.38
C ALA A 88 -16.92 0.27 -8.90
N MET A 89 -16.35 -0.62 -9.69
CA MET A 89 -16.53 -0.63 -11.15
C MET A 89 -18.01 -0.81 -11.53
N GLY A 90 -18.74 -1.67 -10.81
CA GLY A 90 -20.17 -1.85 -11.00
C GLY A 90 -20.96 -0.59 -10.74
N VAL A 91 -20.67 0.15 -9.67
CA VAL A 91 -21.31 1.43 -9.34
C VAL A 91 -21.14 2.44 -10.49
N TYR A 92 -19.92 2.60 -11.00
CA TYR A 92 -19.68 3.52 -12.12
C TYR A 92 -20.34 3.05 -13.42
N ASN A 93 -20.30 1.76 -13.73
CA ASN A 93 -20.91 1.22 -14.94
C ASN A 93 -22.46 1.32 -14.93
N LEU A 94 -23.07 1.24 -13.75
CA LEU A 94 -24.52 1.42 -13.59
C LEU A 94 -24.94 2.89 -13.53
N GLY A 95 -24.00 3.83 -13.64
CA GLY A 95 -24.28 5.27 -13.55
C GLY A 95 -24.75 5.74 -12.19
N LEU A 96 -24.52 4.95 -11.12
CA LEU A 96 -24.88 5.32 -9.76
C LEU A 96 -23.95 6.41 -9.20
N GLN A 97 -22.81 6.60 -9.84
CA GLN A 97 -21.84 7.63 -9.50
C GLN A 97 -20.99 8.01 -10.73
N GLU A 98 -20.73 9.29 -10.91
CA GLU A 98 -19.79 9.77 -11.92
C GLU A 98 -18.34 9.55 -11.47
N VAL A 99 -17.46 9.20 -12.40
CA VAL A 99 -16.04 8.83 -12.13
C VAL A 99 -15.28 9.89 -11.32
N ASN A 100 -15.61 11.17 -11.49
CA ASN A 100 -14.92 12.27 -10.82
C ASN A 100 -15.80 12.98 -9.77
N ALA A 101 -17.00 12.51 -9.50
CA ALA A 101 -17.99 13.25 -8.72
C ALA A 101 -17.82 13.12 -7.20
N SER A 102 -17.07 12.11 -6.71
CA SER A 102 -16.89 11.94 -5.27
C SER A 102 -15.52 11.41 -4.89
N LEU A 103 -15.16 11.67 -3.65
CA LEU A 103 -14.05 11.01 -2.99
C LEU A 103 -14.30 9.49 -2.89
N ALA A 104 -13.25 8.70 -2.90
CA ALA A 104 -13.32 7.23 -2.74
C ALA A 104 -14.17 6.80 -1.54
N THR A 105 -14.19 7.58 -0.46
CA THR A 105 -15.05 7.37 0.71
C THR A 105 -16.53 7.45 0.42
N GLY A 106 -16.95 8.29 -0.53
CA GLY A 106 -18.35 8.38 -0.99
C GLY A 106 -18.79 7.11 -1.71
N THR A 107 -17.94 6.56 -2.56
CA THR A 107 -18.18 5.31 -3.30
C THR A 107 -18.50 4.15 -2.36
N VAL A 108 -17.76 4.02 -1.25
CA VAL A 108 -18.02 3.00 -0.22
C VAL A 108 -19.44 3.11 0.33
N GLY A 109 -19.89 4.34 0.64
CA GLY A 109 -21.25 4.59 1.12
C GLY A 109 -22.34 4.18 0.11
N ILE A 110 -22.14 4.48 -1.16
CA ILE A 110 -23.06 4.11 -2.24
C ILE A 110 -23.13 2.59 -2.38
N ILE A 111 -21.98 1.91 -2.46
CA ILE A 111 -21.91 0.44 -2.54
C ILE A 111 -22.66 -0.22 -1.37
N CYS A 112 -22.39 0.21 -0.14
CA CYS A 112 -23.00 -0.38 1.03
C CYS A 112 -24.53 -0.21 1.04
N ARG A 113 -25.03 0.98 0.69
CA ARG A 113 -26.47 1.25 0.65
C ARG A 113 -27.18 0.50 -0.48
N ASP A 114 -26.57 0.49 -1.65
CA ASP A 114 -27.17 -0.17 -2.81
C ASP A 114 -27.21 -1.68 -2.62
N LEU A 115 -26.09 -2.31 -2.21
CA LEU A 115 -26.04 -3.78 -2.11
C LEU A 115 -26.78 -4.35 -0.89
N LEU A 116 -26.86 -3.63 0.21
CA LEU A 116 -27.35 -4.13 1.50
C LEU A 116 -28.62 -3.42 2.00
N GLY A 117 -29.09 -2.44 1.25
CA GLY A 117 -30.23 -1.59 1.66
C GLY A 117 -29.88 -0.65 2.83
N PRO A 118 -30.88 0.12 3.35
CA PRO A 118 -30.63 1.16 4.34
C PRO A 118 -30.00 0.64 5.63
N VAL A 119 -30.58 -0.41 6.21
CA VAL A 119 -30.13 -0.97 7.50
C VAL A 119 -28.81 -1.71 7.36
N GLY A 120 -28.72 -2.62 6.38
CA GLY A 120 -27.48 -3.36 6.11
C GLY A 120 -26.34 -2.43 5.71
N GLY A 121 -26.64 -1.38 4.96
CA GLY A 121 -25.67 -0.35 4.58
C GLY A 121 -25.09 0.39 5.77
N ILE A 122 -25.91 0.74 6.78
CA ILE A 122 -25.42 1.39 8.02
C ILE A 122 -24.50 0.44 8.79
N ILE A 123 -24.89 -0.82 8.95
CA ILE A 123 -24.06 -1.83 9.66
C ILE A 123 -22.71 -2.02 8.95
N ALA A 124 -22.73 -2.13 7.62
CA ALA A 124 -21.51 -2.27 6.84
C ALA A 124 -20.60 -1.03 6.95
N LEU A 125 -21.17 0.17 6.91
CA LEU A 125 -20.43 1.42 7.10
C LEU A 125 -19.78 1.51 8.48
N LEU A 126 -20.50 1.11 9.54
CA LEU A 126 -19.93 1.03 10.88
C LEU A 126 -18.73 0.08 10.93
N GLY A 127 -18.83 -1.09 10.28
CA GLY A 127 -17.71 -2.02 10.14
C GLY A 127 -16.51 -1.39 9.44
N VAL A 128 -16.72 -0.68 8.32
CA VAL A 128 -15.69 0.03 7.56
C VAL A 128 -15.04 1.16 8.38
N ILE A 129 -15.78 1.80 9.28
CA ILE A 129 -15.24 2.85 10.17
C ILE A 129 -14.38 2.23 11.30
N VAL A 130 -14.83 1.12 11.88
CA VAL A 130 -14.11 0.46 13.00
C VAL A 130 -12.78 -0.15 12.54
N LEU A 131 -12.72 -0.69 11.33
CA LEU A 131 -11.55 -1.38 10.81
C LEU A 131 -10.28 -0.48 10.76
N PRO A 132 -10.32 0.77 10.26
CA PRO A 132 -9.18 1.68 10.31
C PRO A 132 -8.76 2.09 11.73
N ILE A 133 -9.66 2.04 12.71
CA ILE A 133 -9.33 2.37 14.11
C ILE A 133 -8.33 1.36 14.66
N THR A 134 -8.54 0.07 14.42
CA THR A 134 -7.63 -0.98 14.88
C THR A 134 -6.28 -0.93 14.15
N SER A 135 -6.30 -0.69 12.84
CA SER A 135 -5.08 -0.53 12.04
C SER A 135 -4.32 0.74 12.42
N GLY A 136 -5.03 1.84 12.69
CA GLY A 136 -4.45 3.11 13.15
C GLY A 136 -3.77 2.98 14.51
N ASP A 137 -4.37 2.28 15.48
CA ASP A 137 -3.72 2.01 16.78
C ASP A 137 -2.40 1.28 16.59
N THR A 138 -2.38 0.23 15.77
CA THR A 138 -1.17 -0.56 15.51
C THR A 138 -0.11 0.27 14.79
N ALA A 139 -0.51 1.09 13.83
CA ALA A 139 0.39 1.98 13.09
C ALA A 139 1.05 3.03 13.98
N LEU A 140 0.25 3.72 14.79
CA LEU A 140 0.73 4.75 15.70
C LEU A 140 1.61 4.15 16.80
N ARG A 141 1.31 2.94 17.24
CA ARG A 141 2.16 2.18 18.16
C ARG A 141 3.50 1.83 17.52
N SER A 142 3.51 1.34 16.29
CA SER A 142 4.73 1.05 15.54
C SER A 142 5.57 2.31 15.35
N LEU A 143 4.97 3.41 14.91
CA LEU A 143 5.63 4.71 14.76
C LEU A 143 6.26 5.18 16.07
N ARG A 144 5.50 5.13 17.18
CA ARG A 144 6.01 5.50 18.49
C ARG A 144 7.21 4.67 18.91
N LEU A 145 7.16 3.34 18.71
CA LEU A 145 8.27 2.45 19.05
C LEU A 145 9.49 2.76 18.18
N SER A 146 9.34 2.95 16.88
CA SER A 146 10.44 3.29 15.98
C SER A 146 11.08 4.64 16.33
N VAL A 147 10.27 5.66 16.63
CA VAL A 147 10.78 6.98 17.06
C VAL A 147 11.48 6.88 18.41
N SER A 148 10.91 6.15 19.38
CA SER A 148 11.52 5.99 20.69
C SER A 148 12.85 5.24 20.63
N GLU A 149 12.96 4.23 19.76
CA GLU A 149 14.19 3.49 19.54
C GLU A 149 15.26 4.37 18.89
N SER A 150 14.88 5.14 17.86
CA SER A 150 15.79 6.07 17.16
C SER A 150 16.29 7.20 18.06
N LEU A 151 15.45 7.70 18.96
CA LEU A 151 15.78 8.78 19.90
C LEU A 151 16.26 8.27 21.27
N HIS A 152 16.41 6.96 21.45
CA HIS A 152 16.81 6.31 22.70
C HIS A 152 15.93 6.71 23.90
N ILE A 153 14.62 6.90 23.66
CA ILE A 153 13.65 7.26 24.70
C ILE A 153 13.17 6.00 25.42
N ASP A 154 13.41 5.94 26.73
CA ASP A 154 12.93 4.84 27.56
C ASP A 154 11.39 4.79 27.59
N GLN A 155 10.83 3.67 27.14
CA GLN A 155 9.38 3.41 27.08
C GLN A 155 8.83 2.72 28.33
N SER A 156 9.65 2.40 29.33
CA SER A 156 9.20 1.84 30.61
C SER A 156 8.41 2.87 31.41
N SER A 157 8.81 4.14 31.33
CA SER A 157 8.13 5.26 31.97
C SER A 157 6.81 5.59 31.29
N LYS A 158 5.68 5.49 32.02
CA LYS A 158 4.33 5.85 31.54
C LYS A 158 4.27 7.29 31.05
N ALA A 159 4.91 8.23 31.76
CA ALA A 159 4.90 9.65 31.41
C ALA A 159 5.58 9.91 30.04
N LYS A 160 6.79 9.36 29.83
CA LYS A 160 7.53 9.48 28.56
C LYS A 160 6.75 8.85 27.41
N ARG A 161 6.15 7.68 27.63
CA ARG A 161 5.35 6.97 26.64
C ARG A 161 4.10 7.76 26.24
N LEU A 162 3.36 8.32 27.21
CA LEU A 162 2.17 9.14 26.94
C LEU A 162 2.55 10.47 26.28
N GLY A 163 3.62 11.12 26.74
CA GLY A 163 4.10 12.36 26.13
C GLY A 163 4.47 12.20 24.65
N LEU A 164 5.25 11.16 24.31
CA LEU A 164 5.59 10.87 22.93
C LEU A 164 4.34 10.53 22.09
N SER A 165 3.42 9.75 22.65
CA SER A 165 2.15 9.46 21.97
C SER A 165 1.34 10.73 21.71
N ALA A 166 1.24 11.63 22.68
CA ALA A 166 0.51 12.89 22.55
C ALA A 166 1.07 13.78 21.43
N ILE A 167 2.39 13.87 21.34
CA ILE A 167 3.08 14.62 20.26
C ILE A 167 2.72 14.01 18.89
N ILE A 168 2.82 12.69 18.75
CA ILE A 168 2.51 11.99 17.51
C ILE A 168 1.04 12.20 17.13
N PHE A 169 0.11 12.04 18.08
CA PHE A 169 -1.32 12.28 17.84
C PHE A 169 -1.62 13.73 17.46
N ALA A 170 -0.96 14.70 18.09
CA ALA A 170 -1.12 16.10 17.74
C ALA A 170 -0.68 16.38 16.29
N LEU A 171 0.47 15.85 15.87
CA LEU A 171 0.95 15.98 14.50
C LEU A 171 -0.02 15.35 13.48
N VAL A 172 -0.50 14.14 13.76
CA VAL A 172 -1.48 13.46 12.92
C VAL A 172 -2.79 14.25 12.85
N ALA A 173 -3.26 14.78 13.97
CA ALA A 173 -4.48 15.60 14.01
C ALA A 173 -4.34 16.86 13.15
N VAL A 174 -3.21 17.56 13.21
CA VAL A 174 -2.93 18.73 12.35
C VAL A 174 -2.98 18.36 10.88
N ILE A 175 -2.34 17.24 10.49
CA ILE A 175 -2.35 16.76 9.09
C ILE A 175 -3.79 16.43 8.64
N LEU A 176 -4.57 15.77 9.49
CA LEU A 176 -5.96 15.41 9.18
C LEU A 176 -6.87 16.63 9.05
N VAL A 177 -6.73 17.62 9.94
CA VAL A 177 -7.48 18.88 9.86
C VAL A 177 -7.14 19.61 8.56
N PHE A 178 -5.85 19.72 8.22
CA PHE A 178 -5.41 20.33 6.97
C PHE A 178 -5.97 19.57 5.75
N ALA A 179 -5.89 18.25 5.73
CA ALA A 179 -6.41 17.43 4.63
C ALA A 179 -7.93 17.56 4.48
N LYS A 180 -8.68 17.74 5.59
CA LYS A 180 -10.14 17.91 5.57
C LYS A 180 -10.58 19.33 5.19
N SER A 181 -9.78 20.34 5.47
CA SER A 181 -10.10 21.73 5.17
C SER A 181 -9.95 22.10 3.69
N SER A 182 -9.30 21.26 2.88
CA SER A 182 -9.13 21.45 1.45
C SER A 182 -9.96 20.43 0.65
N PRO A 183 -10.70 20.84 -0.41
CA PRO A 183 -11.43 19.91 -1.28
C PRO A 183 -10.55 18.83 -1.92
N SER A 184 -9.30 19.16 -2.21
CA SER A 184 -8.28 18.24 -2.78
C SER A 184 -7.38 17.61 -1.72
N GLY A 185 -7.46 18.05 -0.46
CA GLY A 185 -6.54 17.66 0.61
C GLY A 185 -6.55 16.16 0.89
N PHE A 186 -7.73 15.54 0.92
CA PHE A 186 -7.86 14.09 1.08
C PHE A 186 -7.18 13.33 -0.07
N ASN A 187 -7.42 13.72 -1.32
CA ASN A 187 -6.83 13.06 -2.48
C ASN A 187 -5.31 13.20 -2.49
N THR A 188 -4.80 14.35 -2.11
CA THR A 188 -3.36 14.59 -1.97
C THR A 188 -2.76 13.69 -0.89
N LEU A 189 -3.36 13.65 0.30
CA LEU A 189 -2.94 12.79 1.39
C LEU A 189 -2.98 11.31 0.99
N TRP A 190 -4.03 10.89 0.27
CA TRP A 190 -4.18 9.53 -0.23
C TRP A 190 -3.09 9.14 -1.24
N ARG A 191 -2.69 10.05 -2.12
CA ARG A 191 -1.56 9.83 -3.05
C ARG A 191 -0.23 9.70 -2.32
N TYR A 192 0.04 10.54 -1.31
CA TYR A 192 1.21 10.38 -0.46
C TYR A 192 1.21 9.05 0.29
N PHE A 193 0.06 8.67 0.85
CA PHE A 193 -0.09 7.38 1.53
C PHE A 193 0.22 6.21 0.58
N ALA A 194 -0.38 6.19 -0.59
CA ALA A 194 -0.18 5.12 -1.57
C ALA A 194 1.30 5.02 -1.98
N TRP A 195 1.93 6.14 -2.31
CA TRP A 195 3.35 6.18 -2.67
C TRP A 195 4.26 5.75 -1.51
N SER A 196 4.05 6.27 -0.32
CA SER A 196 4.85 5.93 0.87
C SER A 196 4.73 4.46 1.23
N ASN A 197 3.51 3.91 1.16
CA ASN A 197 3.25 2.50 1.43
C ASN A 197 4.03 1.59 0.47
N GLN A 198 4.00 1.88 -0.82
CA GLN A 198 4.77 1.11 -1.81
C GLN A 198 6.28 1.30 -1.62
N THR A 199 6.73 2.51 -1.28
CA THR A 199 8.15 2.78 -1.01
C THR A 199 8.65 2.00 0.21
N LEU A 200 7.87 1.89 1.28
CA LEU A 200 8.22 1.09 2.45
C LEU A 200 8.42 -0.39 2.10
N SER A 201 7.68 -0.93 1.15
CA SER A 201 7.84 -2.32 0.73
C SER A 201 9.23 -2.61 0.13
N LEU A 202 9.88 -1.61 -0.47
CA LEU A 202 11.23 -1.77 -1.04
C LEU A 202 12.26 -2.11 0.04
N PHE A 203 12.13 -1.48 1.22
CA PHE A 203 13.00 -1.79 2.36
C PHE A 203 12.74 -3.20 2.91
N ALA A 204 11.48 -3.66 2.89
CA ALA A 204 11.15 -5.03 3.25
C ALA A 204 11.79 -6.03 2.27
N PHE A 205 11.65 -5.82 0.96
CA PHE A 205 12.30 -6.66 -0.06
C PHE A 205 13.82 -6.64 0.04
N LEU A 206 14.41 -5.47 0.32
CA LEU A 206 15.85 -5.36 0.59
C LEU A 206 16.25 -6.24 1.78
N GLY A 207 15.55 -6.10 2.91
CA GLY A 207 15.84 -6.86 4.13
C GLY A 207 15.72 -8.37 3.91
N ILE A 208 14.64 -8.82 3.26
CA ILE A 208 14.41 -10.23 2.93
C ILE A 208 15.52 -10.75 2.00
N SER A 209 15.89 -9.99 0.97
CA SER A 209 16.94 -10.38 0.02
C SER A 209 18.29 -10.53 0.70
N VAL A 210 18.67 -9.58 1.56
CA VAL A 210 19.92 -9.65 2.33
C VAL A 210 19.92 -10.86 3.27
N TRP A 211 18.82 -11.07 3.99
CA TRP A 211 18.65 -12.24 4.87
C TRP A 211 18.80 -13.56 4.10
N MET A 212 18.26 -13.64 2.87
CA MET A 212 18.42 -14.83 2.03
C MET A 212 19.86 -15.10 1.62
N PHE A 213 20.65 -14.05 1.36
CA PHE A 213 22.09 -14.20 1.14
C PHE A 213 22.82 -14.70 2.37
N GLU A 214 22.51 -14.19 3.55
CA GLU A 214 23.11 -14.56 4.82
C GLU A 214 22.82 -16.02 5.24
N ASN A 215 21.62 -16.52 4.93
CA ASN A 215 21.14 -17.85 5.33
C ASN A 215 21.23 -18.92 4.24
N SER A 216 22.22 -18.82 3.34
CA SER A 216 22.48 -19.81 2.29
C SER A 216 21.29 -20.07 1.34
N LYS A 217 20.37 -19.13 1.23
CA LYS A 217 19.20 -19.17 0.35
C LYS A 217 19.36 -18.32 -0.92
N ALA A 218 20.59 -17.95 -1.28
CA ALA A 218 20.91 -17.05 -2.39
C ALA A 218 20.28 -17.47 -3.74
N LYS A 219 20.09 -18.77 -3.97
CA LYS A 219 19.43 -19.28 -5.18
C LYS A 219 17.96 -18.83 -5.33
N TRP A 220 17.31 -18.44 -4.26
CA TRP A 220 15.92 -18.01 -4.23
C TRP A 220 15.76 -16.49 -4.09
N VAL A 221 16.83 -15.74 -4.05
CA VAL A 221 16.81 -14.28 -3.85
C VAL A 221 16.04 -13.54 -4.93
N TRP A 222 15.89 -14.10 -6.11
CA TRP A 222 15.08 -13.55 -7.20
C TRP A 222 13.61 -13.35 -6.81
N ILE A 223 13.08 -14.14 -5.85
CA ILE A 223 11.67 -14.05 -5.41
C ILE A 223 11.36 -12.67 -4.82
N PRO A 224 12.10 -12.12 -3.83
CA PRO A 224 11.91 -10.75 -3.37
C PRO A 224 12.58 -9.70 -4.26
N LEU A 225 13.62 -10.04 -5.02
CA LEU A 225 14.40 -9.09 -5.80
C LEU A 225 13.63 -8.56 -7.02
N ILE A 226 12.92 -9.43 -7.73
CA ILE A 226 12.13 -9.03 -8.92
C ILE A 226 11.02 -8.06 -8.53
N PRO A 227 10.11 -8.35 -7.60
CA PRO A 227 9.11 -7.38 -7.18
C PRO A 227 9.73 -6.13 -6.55
N GLY A 228 10.86 -6.24 -5.84
CA GLY A 228 11.57 -5.09 -5.31
C GLY A 228 12.08 -4.16 -6.42
N ALA A 229 12.66 -4.69 -7.49
CA ALA A 229 13.08 -3.91 -8.65
C ALA A 229 11.89 -3.28 -9.39
N TRP A 230 10.82 -4.05 -9.59
CA TRP A 230 9.60 -3.59 -10.23
C TRP A 230 8.98 -2.40 -9.47
N TYR A 231 8.79 -2.55 -8.16
CA TYR A 231 8.21 -1.47 -7.35
C TYR A 231 9.16 -0.29 -7.15
N THR A 232 10.48 -0.49 -7.24
CA THR A 232 11.43 0.63 -7.31
C THR A 232 11.20 1.44 -8.60
N PHE A 233 11.08 0.76 -9.74
CA PHE A 233 10.72 1.42 -10.99
C PHE A 233 9.40 2.19 -10.86
N VAL A 234 8.35 1.56 -10.36
CA VAL A 234 7.02 2.14 -10.21
C VAL A 234 7.03 3.37 -9.28
N THR A 235 7.59 3.25 -8.09
CA THR A 235 7.57 4.32 -7.07
C THR A 235 8.41 5.51 -7.48
N VAL A 236 9.57 5.29 -8.09
CA VAL A 236 10.46 6.36 -8.54
C VAL A 236 9.91 7.06 -9.77
N THR A 237 9.39 6.31 -10.75
CA THR A 237 8.74 6.90 -11.93
C THR A 237 7.53 7.75 -11.51
N PHE A 238 6.70 7.22 -10.62
CA PHE A 238 5.52 7.93 -10.15
C PHE A 238 5.89 9.24 -9.44
N ILE A 239 6.78 9.22 -8.46
CA ILE A 239 7.13 10.44 -7.71
C ILE A 239 7.88 11.46 -8.57
N ALA A 240 8.62 11.00 -9.57
CA ALA A 240 9.28 11.89 -10.51
C ALA A 240 8.27 12.73 -11.30
N ASN A 241 7.14 12.15 -11.72
CA ASN A 241 6.13 12.85 -12.52
C ASN A 241 4.97 13.43 -11.68
N ALA A 242 4.55 12.77 -10.59
CA ALA A 242 3.32 13.09 -9.87
C ALA A 242 3.26 14.55 -9.38
N GLN A 243 2.03 15.09 -9.27
CA GLN A 243 1.76 16.41 -8.68
C GLN A 243 2.21 16.53 -7.22
N ILE A 244 2.35 15.40 -6.51
CA ILE A 244 2.90 15.37 -5.14
C ILE A 244 4.42 15.28 -5.12
N GLY A 245 5.09 15.22 -6.28
CA GLY A 245 6.53 15.00 -6.44
C GLY A 245 7.20 16.09 -7.27
N PHE A 246 8.05 15.67 -8.21
CA PHE A 246 8.97 16.56 -8.92
C PHE A 246 8.44 17.17 -10.22
N HIS A 247 7.26 16.79 -10.69
CA HIS A 247 6.63 17.27 -11.94
C HIS A 247 7.47 17.07 -13.21
N ILE A 248 8.37 16.08 -13.22
CA ILE A 248 9.22 15.78 -14.37
C ILE A 248 8.34 15.18 -15.49
N PRO A 249 8.54 15.53 -16.76
CA PRO A 249 7.85 14.89 -17.87
C PRO A 249 8.02 13.36 -17.87
N TRP A 250 7.03 12.64 -18.41
CA TRP A 250 6.99 11.18 -18.31
C TRP A 250 8.21 10.46 -18.90
N THR A 251 8.70 10.92 -20.06
CA THR A 251 9.85 10.26 -20.71
C THR A 251 11.10 10.24 -19.83
N PRO A 252 11.61 11.36 -19.29
CA PRO A 252 12.72 11.31 -18.35
C PRO A 252 12.36 10.63 -17.03
N ALA A 253 11.10 10.69 -16.55
CA ALA A 253 10.68 10.00 -15.35
C ALA A 253 10.81 8.47 -15.50
N TYR A 254 10.47 7.91 -16.66
CA TYR A 254 10.68 6.49 -16.95
C TYR A 254 12.17 6.11 -16.95
N ILE A 255 13.02 6.94 -17.54
CA ILE A 255 14.47 6.69 -17.55
C ILE A 255 15.03 6.67 -16.13
N ILE A 256 14.64 7.65 -15.31
CA ILE A 256 15.03 7.73 -13.89
C ILE A 256 14.55 6.47 -13.15
N GLY A 257 13.31 6.03 -13.37
CA GLY A 257 12.75 4.84 -12.76
C GLY A 257 13.51 3.57 -13.12
N VAL A 258 13.86 3.39 -14.39
CA VAL A 258 14.68 2.24 -14.85
C VAL A 258 16.07 2.27 -14.23
N CYS A 259 16.73 3.42 -14.24
CA CYS A 259 18.04 3.58 -13.60
C CYS A 259 18.00 3.24 -12.11
N ALA A 260 16.95 3.70 -11.40
CA ALA A 260 16.76 3.41 -9.99
C ALA A 260 16.54 1.90 -9.74
N ALA A 261 15.75 1.22 -10.58
CA ALA A 261 15.54 -0.22 -10.47
C ALA A 261 16.82 -1.02 -10.67
N VAL A 262 17.63 -0.66 -11.68
CA VAL A 262 18.94 -1.28 -11.92
C VAL A 262 19.89 -1.04 -10.74
N ALA A 263 19.94 0.19 -10.24
CA ALA A 263 20.73 0.54 -9.06
C ALA A 263 20.28 -0.25 -7.82
N TYR A 264 18.96 -0.38 -7.60
CA TYR A 264 18.42 -1.20 -6.50
C TYR A 264 18.92 -2.63 -6.56
N VAL A 265 18.79 -3.30 -7.71
CA VAL A 265 19.30 -4.67 -7.92
C VAL A 265 20.79 -4.75 -7.62
N GLY A 266 21.57 -3.83 -8.18
CA GLY A 266 23.03 -3.78 -7.97
C GLY A 266 23.40 -3.64 -6.50
N ILE A 267 22.76 -2.71 -5.80
CA ILE A 267 23.00 -2.46 -4.37
C ILE A 267 22.62 -3.69 -3.54
N VAL A 268 21.42 -4.27 -3.76
CA VAL A 268 20.95 -5.43 -3.00
C VAL A 268 21.89 -6.63 -3.16
N VAL A 269 22.27 -6.94 -4.40
CA VAL A 269 23.16 -8.08 -4.68
C VAL A 269 24.57 -7.85 -4.13
N TRP A 270 25.12 -6.65 -4.32
CA TRP A 270 26.45 -6.31 -3.81
C TRP A 270 26.48 -6.36 -2.27
N TYR A 271 25.50 -5.72 -1.62
CA TYR A 271 25.44 -5.65 -0.15
C TYR A 271 25.17 -7.04 0.46
N GLY A 272 24.24 -7.80 -0.13
CA GLY A 272 23.91 -9.14 0.33
C GLY A 272 25.08 -10.11 0.24
N LYS A 273 25.81 -10.12 -0.90
CA LYS A 273 27.03 -10.93 -1.06
C LYS A 273 28.13 -10.51 -0.09
N LYS A 274 28.32 -9.20 0.12
CA LYS A 274 29.33 -8.69 1.05
C LYS A 274 29.04 -9.12 2.49
N ARG A 275 27.77 -9.08 2.92
CA ARG A 275 27.36 -9.54 4.25
C ARG A 275 27.52 -11.05 4.41
N ALA A 276 27.07 -11.83 3.45
CA ALA A 276 27.25 -13.29 3.45
C ALA A 276 28.71 -13.70 3.57
N ALA A 277 29.60 -13.06 2.81
CA ALA A 277 31.05 -13.33 2.86
C ALA A 277 31.70 -12.93 4.22
N ARG A 278 31.17 -11.95 4.93
CA ARG A 278 31.63 -11.60 6.28
C ARG A 278 31.24 -12.65 7.31
N LEU A 279 30.00 -13.16 7.22
CA LEU A 279 29.50 -14.18 8.17
C LEU A 279 30.19 -15.54 7.99
N GLN A 280 30.67 -15.86 6.77
CA GLN A 280 31.44 -17.09 6.52
C GLN A 280 32.88 -17.03 7.08
N LYS A 281 33.35 -15.85 7.47
CA LYS A 281 34.69 -15.64 8.05
C LYS A 281 34.69 -15.60 9.57
N LEU A 282 33.52 -15.60 10.19
CA LEU A 282 33.30 -15.69 11.64
C LEU A 282 32.98 -17.12 12.04
#